data_a73909579f8d5872cdaaa5ee2c8586b0
#
_entry.id   a73909579f8d5872cdaaa5ee2c8586b0
#
_cell.length_a   1.000
_cell.length_b   1.000
_cell.length_c   1.000
_cell.angle_alpha   90.00
_cell.angle_beta   90.00
_cell.angle_gamma   90.00
#
_symmetry.space_group_name_H-M   'P 1'
#
loop_
_entity.id
_entity.type
_entity.pdbx_description
1 polymer ?
#
loop_
_entity_poly.entity_id
_entity_poly.type
_entity_poly.pdbx_seq_one_letter_code
_entity_poly.pdbx_strand_id
1 'polypeptide(L)'
;MLTRMLRTACLALGAVALFAAPALAQKQTVVVYTAIENEQIADYMKSLNKTLPNLEVKMLRLSTGDISARFMAEKDNMQAEAIWGVGATNMLIFKNAGLLEPYAPKGLDKIQGLFRDKANPPSWVGMDIYMSAFWVNTGVAKKNTLPMPTSWADLTKPVCKGQVVMPNPASSGTGYLSVASVLQRMGEAEGWKYLDALDKNIAEYTKSGSKPCKDAAAGERAIGVSFEYVALEMKKKGSPVEMVLPKEGSGYEMEANALTKKGAKNPAAKQFLDWAASDEAMALYAKYFAAVAVAGLPVPEGLPKDISKVVYPNDFEWSAKNRDRILAEWQKRYAK
;
A
#
# COMPACT_ATOMS: atom_id res chain seq x y z
N MET A 1 -97.43 19.89 18.32
CA MET A 1 -97.14 18.67 19.12
C MET A 1 -95.78 18.13 18.72
N LEU A 2 -94.86 18.02 19.66
CA LEU A 2 -93.45 17.75 19.49
C LEU A 2 -93.20 16.32 19.06
N THR A 3 -92.36 16.11 18.03
CA THR A 3 -91.68 14.85 17.76
C THR A 3 -90.16 15.11 17.73
N ARG A 4 -89.51 14.51 18.70
CA ARG A 4 -88.06 14.53 18.86
C ARG A 4 -87.45 13.54 17.88
N MET A 5 -86.53 13.99 17.02
CA MET A 5 -85.63 13.16 16.26
C MET A 5 -84.33 12.98 17.03
N LEU A 6 -84.06 11.74 17.44
CA LEU A 6 -82.70 11.32 17.88
C LEU A 6 -81.84 11.17 16.68
N ARG A 7 -80.75 11.89 16.61
CA ARG A 7 -79.67 11.66 15.68
C ARG A 7 -78.57 10.84 16.42
N THR A 8 -78.39 9.61 15.97
CA THR A 8 -77.30 8.73 16.39
C THR A 8 -76.05 9.10 15.57
N ALA A 9 -75.04 9.64 16.21
CA ALA A 9 -73.73 9.88 15.58
C ALA A 9 -72.87 8.61 15.69
N CYS A 10 -72.59 7.96 14.57
CA CYS A 10 -71.59 6.89 14.48
C CYS A 10 -70.18 7.53 14.36
N LEU A 11 -69.41 7.44 15.41
CA LEU A 11 -67.95 7.71 15.36
C LEU A 11 -67.23 6.53 14.69
N ALA A 12 -66.81 6.71 13.45
CA ALA A 12 -65.87 5.80 12.80
C ALA A 12 -64.45 6.15 13.26
N LEU A 13 -63.86 5.36 14.14
CA LEU A 13 -62.43 5.39 14.43
C LEU A 13 -61.71 4.75 13.25
N GLY A 14 -61.13 5.61 12.37
CA GLY A 14 -60.17 5.16 11.37
C GLY A 14 -58.82 4.90 12.01
N ALA A 15 -58.45 3.65 12.22
CA ALA A 15 -57.08 3.23 12.59
C ALA A 15 -56.17 3.48 11.39
N VAL A 16 -55.40 4.56 11.42
CA VAL A 16 -54.28 4.77 10.49
C VAL A 16 -53.15 3.85 10.92
N ALA A 17 -53.03 2.70 10.32
CA ALA A 17 -51.87 1.84 10.41
C ALA A 17 -50.74 2.53 9.64
N LEU A 18 -49.84 3.24 10.36
CA LEU A 18 -48.55 3.68 9.85
C LEU A 18 -47.73 2.42 9.52
N PHE A 19 -47.74 2.00 8.28
CA PHE A 19 -46.73 1.09 7.75
C PHE A 19 -45.40 1.83 7.78
N ALA A 20 -44.60 1.62 8.82
CA ALA A 20 -43.17 1.96 8.83
C ALA A 20 -42.53 1.10 7.74
N ALA A 21 -42.43 1.63 6.52
CA ALA A 21 -41.57 1.05 5.52
C ALA A 21 -40.15 0.97 6.13
N PRO A 22 -39.47 -0.19 6.03
CA PRO A 22 -38.08 -0.24 6.48
C PRO A 22 -37.33 0.82 5.68
N ALA A 23 -36.87 1.85 6.37
CA ALA A 23 -35.96 2.82 5.78
C ALA A 23 -34.73 2.02 5.32
N LEU A 24 -34.61 1.81 4.00
CA LEU A 24 -33.38 1.29 3.42
C LEU A 24 -32.28 2.21 3.92
N ALA A 25 -31.46 1.72 4.85
CA ALA A 25 -30.38 2.48 5.45
C ALA A 25 -29.53 2.98 4.29
N GLN A 26 -29.53 4.27 4.06
CA GLN A 26 -28.74 4.89 3.00
C GLN A 26 -27.29 4.51 3.23
N LYS A 27 -26.64 3.90 2.22
CA LYS A 27 -25.23 3.50 2.31
C LYS A 27 -24.38 4.74 2.61
N GLN A 28 -23.57 4.63 3.63
CA GLN A 28 -22.57 5.65 3.94
C GLN A 28 -21.40 5.49 2.98
N THR A 29 -21.02 6.56 2.30
CA THR A 29 -19.95 6.53 1.29
C THR A 29 -18.65 7.09 1.86
N VAL A 30 -17.53 6.46 1.54
CA VAL A 30 -16.18 6.98 1.80
C VAL A 30 -15.33 6.93 0.53
N VAL A 31 -14.56 8.01 0.27
CA VAL A 31 -13.59 8.08 -0.83
C VAL A 31 -12.20 7.70 -0.29
N VAL A 32 -11.63 6.60 -0.81
CA VAL A 32 -10.36 6.04 -0.36
C VAL A 32 -9.34 6.07 -1.49
N TYR A 33 -8.15 6.60 -1.22
CA TYR A 33 -6.99 6.47 -2.10
C TYR A 33 -6.08 5.36 -1.59
N THR A 34 -5.64 4.48 -2.51
CA THR A 34 -4.85 3.30 -2.13
C THR A 34 -3.78 2.95 -3.16
N ALA A 35 -2.66 2.41 -2.68
CA ALA A 35 -1.62 1.82 -3.50
C ALA A 35 -1.60 0.27 -3.43
N ILE A 36 -2.44 -0.34 -2.63
CA ILE A 36 -2.58 -1.80 -2.46
C ILE A 36 -2.82 -2.46 -3.83
N GLU A 37 -2.26 -3.64 -4.05
CA GLU A 37 -2.44 -4.39 -5.30
C GLU A 37 -3.88 -4.89 -5.46
N ASN A 38 -4.38 -4.92 -6.71
CA ASN A 38 -5.77 -5.29 -7.00
C ASN A 38 -6.15 -6.67 -6.47
N GLU A 39 -5.21 -7.61 -6.49
CA GLU A 39 -5.39 -8.98 -6.02
C GLU A 39 -5.70 -9.01 -4.52
N GLN A 40 -5.04 -8.16 -3.73
CA GLN A 40 -5.28 -8.03 -2.29
C GLN A 40 -6.59 -7.29 -2.00
N ILE A 41 -6.86 -6.20 -2.75
CA ILE A 41 -8.09 -5.40 -2.59
C ILE A 41 -9.33 -6.29 -2.69
N ALA A 42 -9.36 -7.26 -3.61
CA ALA A 42 -10.50 -8.16 -3.80
C ALA A 42 -10.81 -8.96 -2.51
N ASP A 43 -9.76 -9.50 -1.86
CA ASP A 43 -9.90 -10.24 -0.61
C ASP A 43 -10.32 -9.33 0.55
N TYR A 44 -9.70 -8.16 0.66
CA TYR A 44 -9.96 -7.20 1.73
C TYR A 44 -11.38 -6.63 1.64
N MET A 45 -11.83 -6.26 0.44
CA MET A 45 -13.18 -5.74 0.23
C MET A 45 -14.28 -6.79 0.46
N LYS A 46 -13.99 -8.07 0.18
CA LYS A 46 -14.93 -9.15 0.52
C LYS A 46 -15.17 -9.22 2.03
N SER A 47 -14.14 -9.08 2.83
CA SER A 47 -14.23 -9.05 4.30
C SER A 47 -14.90 -7.78 4.79
N LEU A 48 -14.46 -6.61 4.32
CA LEU A 48 -15.06 -5.32 4.69
C LEU A 48 -16.56 -5.29 4.41
N ASN A 49 -17.01 -5.73 3.23
CA ASN A 49 -18.42 -5.72 2.86
C ASN A 49 -19.28 -6.65 3.74
N LYS A 50 -18.67 -7.74 4.28
CA LYS A 50 -19.35 -8.61 5.25
C LYS A 50 -19.49 -7.93 6.60
N THR A 51 -18.46 -7.23 7.06
CA THR A 51 -18.40 -6.58 8.39
C THR A 51 -19.14 -5.25 8.40
N LEU A 52 -19.07 -4.49 7.31
CA LEU A 52 -19.69 -3.17 7.17
C LEU A 52 -20.58 -3.11 5.90
N PRO A 53 -21.70 -3.86 5.85
CA PRO A 53 -22.54 -4.00 4.65
C PRO A 53 -23.19 -2.68 4.18
N ASN A 54 -23.29 -1.69 5.07
CA ASN A 54 -23.85 -0.37 4.76
C ASN A 54 -22.78 0.66 4.37
N LEU A 55 -21.51 0.26 4.28
CA LEU A 55 -20.42 1.13 3.85
C LEU A 55 -20.14 0.94 2.36
N GLU A 56 -20.24 2.02 1.59
CA GLU A 56 -19.82 2.07 0.19
C GLU A 56 -18.43 2.71 0.10
N VAL A 57 -17.43 1.96 -0.39
CA VAL A 57 -16.08 2.47 -0.59
C VAL A 57 -15.88 2.85 -2.05
N LYS A 58 -15.73 4.15 -2.34
CA LYS A 58 -15.30 4.67 -3.64
C LYS A 58 -13.78 4.74 -3.66
N MET A 59 -13.16 3.84 -4.39
CA MET A 59 -11.71 3.65 -4.34
C MET A 59 -11.02 4.20 -5.58
N LEU A 60 -9.96 4.97 -5.36
CA LEU A 60 -8.97 5.30 -6.39
C LEU A 60 -7.69 4.53 -6.10
N ARG A 61 -7.36 3.57 -6.98
CA ARG A 61 -6.12 2.80 -6.91
C ARG A 61 -5.10 3.33 -7.92
N LEU A 62 -3.94 3.77 -7.43
CA LEU A 62 -2.78 4.16 -8.24
C LEU A 62 -1.50 3.64 -7.56
N SER A 63 -0.35 3.75 -8.21
CA SER A 63 0.94 3.51 -7.56
C SER A 63 1.24 4.62 -6.54
N THR A 64 2.02 4.32 -5.50
CA THR A 64 2.28 5.22 -4.36
C THR A 64 2.76 6.62 -4.79
N GLY A 65 3.66 6.70 -5.76
CA GLY A 65 4.15 8.00 -6.25
C GLY A 65 3.05 8.81 -6.95
N ASP A 66 2.23 8.16 -7.76
CA ASP A 66 1.09 8.80 -8.45
C ASP A 66 0.01 9.24 -7.44
N ILE A 67 -0.27 8.43 -6.39
CA ILE A 67 -1.15 8.82 -5.27
C ILE A 67 -0.61 10.07 -4.59
N SER A 68 0.70 10.07 -4.30
CA SER A 68 1.34 11.20 -3.63
C SER A 68 1.23 12.48 -4.45
N ALA A 69 1.59 12.41 -5.72
CA ALA A 69 1.49 13.57 -6.62
C ALA A 69 0.05 14.10 -6.73
N ARG A 70 -0.92 13.20 -6.88
CA ARG A 70 -2.33 13.56 -6.97
C ARG A 70 -2.86 14.17 -5.68
N PHE A 71 -2.61 13.53 -4.53
CA PHE A 71 -3.11 14.00 -3.24
C PHE A 71 -2.51 15.36 -2.87
N MET A 72 -1.22 15.59 -3.17
CA MET A 72 -0.58 16.89 -3.00
C MET A 72 -1.12 17.97 -3.94
N ALA A 73 -1.47 17.62 -5.18
CA ALA A 73 -2.10 18.55 -6.12
C ALA A 73 -3.53 18.94 -5.70
N GLU A 74 -4.22 18.04 -5.01
CA GLU A 74 -5.59 18.24 -4.51
C GLU A 74 -5.64 18.92 -3.11
N LYS A 75 -4.52 19.36 -2.55
CA LYS A 75 -4.42 19.85 -1.16
C LYS A 75 -5.47 20.90 -0.79
N ASP A 76 -5.82 21.80 -1.72
CA ASP A 76 -6.79 22.88 -1.51
C ASP A 76 -8.23 22.43 -1.82
N ASN A 77 -8.42 21.28 -2.46
CA ASN A 77 -9.73 20.70 -2.79
C ASN A 77 -9.64 19.16 -2.73
N MET A 78 -9.32 18.64 -1.54
CA MET A 78 -9.14 17.20 -1.31
C MET A 78 -10.32 16.39 -1.77
N GLN A 79 -10.06 15.26 -2.44
CA GLN A 79 -11.07 14.29 -2.82
C GLN A 79 -11.04 13.07 -1.88
N ALA A 80 -9.87 12.60 -1.49
CA ALA A 80 -9.74 11.47 -0.57
C ALA A 80 -10.17 11.82 0.85
N GLU A 81 -10.93 10.95 1.49
CA GLU A 81 -11.36 11.03 2.88
C GLU A 81 -10.53 10.09 3.78
N ALA A 82 -10.02 9.00 3.21
CA ALA A 82 -9.03 8.14 3.85
C ALA A 82 -7.94 7.75 2.85
N ILE A 83 -6.75 7.50 3.37
CA ILE A 83 -5.63 6.87 2.67
C ILE A 83 -5.48 5.48 3.24
N TRP A 84 -5.26 4.47 2.38
CA TRP A 84 -5.13 3.08 2.77
C TRP A 84 -3.99 2.39 2.03
N GLY A 85 -3.04 1.80 2.77
CA GLY A 85 -1.92 1.07 2.21
C GLY A 85 -1.03 1.91 1.30
N VAL A 86 -0.59 3.07 1.81
CA VAL A 86 0.39 3.93 1.13
C VAL A 86 1.63 4.05 2.00
N GLY A 87 2.81 4.08 1.42
CA GLY A 87 4.06 4.06 2.16
C GLY A 87 4.16 5.12 3.28
N ALA A 88 4.68 4.74 4.45
CA ALA A 88 4.85 5.62 5.61
C ALA A 88 5.71 6.85 5.29
N THR A 89 6.68 6.71 4.40
CA THR A 89 7.43 7.84 3.83
C THR A 89 6.50 8.91 3.26
N ASN A 90 5.43 8.51 2.55
CA ASN A 90 4.44 9.44 1.99
C ASN A 90 3.49 9.98 3.07
N MET A 91 3.15 9.17 4.09
CA MET A 91 2.36 9.64 5.24
C MET A 91 3.07 10.78 5.98
N LEU A 92 4.40 10.71 6.11
CA LEU A 92 5.20 11.78 6.69
C LEU A 92 5.14 13.06 5.85
N ILE A 93 5.21 12.93 4.51
CA ILE A 93 5.03 14.08 3.59
C ILE A 93 3.66 14.72 3.78
N PHE A 94 2.59 13.91 3.78
CA PHE A 94 1.21 14.39 3.93
C PHE A 94 0.97 15.03 5.31
N LYS A 95 1.52 14.44 6.36
CA LYS A 95 1.50 14.99 7.73
C LYS A 95 2.18 16.35 7.79
N ASN A 96 3.40 16.45 7.26
CA ASN A 96 4.18 17.68 7.25
C ASN A 96 3.51 18.80 6.42
N ALA A 97 2.75 18.43 5.40
CA ALA A 97 1.92 19.36 4.62
C ALA A 97 0.59 19.72 5.30
N GLY A 98 0.29 19.18 6.49
CA GLY A 98 -0.96 19.47 7.24
C GLY A 98 -2.22 18.86 6.62
N LEU A 99 -2.10 17.79 5.82
CA LEU A 99 -3.21 17.20 5.06
C LEU A 99 -3.93 16.06 5.82
N LEU A 100 -3.30 15.53 6.88
CA LEU A 100 -3.84 14.45 7.69
C LEU A 100 -4.55 14.99 8.94
N GLU A 101 -5.59 14.27 9.37
CA GLU A 101 -6.28 14.48 10.61
C GLU A 101 -5.85 13.42 11.62
N PRO A 102 -5.33 13.81 12.79
CA PRO A 102 -5.01 12.84 13.84
C PRO A 102 -6.23 12.01 14.24
N TYR A 103 -6.10 10.69 14.21
CA TYR A 103 -7.18 9.77 14.52
C TYR A 103 -6.65 8.48 15.15
N ALA A 104 -7.20 8.10 16.29
CA ALA A 104 -6.93 6.83 16.95
C ALA A 104 -8.01 5.81 16.53
N PRO A 105 -7.74 4.90 15.57
CA PRO A 105 -8.72 3.88 15.20
C PRO A 105 -8.94 2.89 16.34
N LYS A 106 -10.11 2.24 16.36
CA LYS A 106 -10.39 1.14 17.28
C LYS A 106 -9.35 0.03 17.05
N GLY A 107 -8.80 -0.51 18.16
CA GLY A 107 -7.74 -1.50 18.11
C GLY A 107 -6.32 -0.93 18.03
N LEU A 108 -6.16 0.40 18.10
CA LEU A 108 -4.84 1.04 18.13
C LEU A 108 -3.93 0.49 19.24
N ASP A 109 -4.49 0.12 20.39
CA ASP A 109 -3.77 -0.45 21.53
C ASP A 109 -3.04 -1.76 21.18
N LYS A 110 -3.55 -2.54 20.23
CA LYS A 110 -2.95 -3.78 19.72
C LYS A 110 -1.83 -3.56 18.70
N ILE A 111 -1.81 -2.39 18.05
CA ILE A 111 -0.81 -2.03 17.04
C ILE A 111 0.54 -1.81 17.74
N GLN A 112 1.59 -2.45 17.27
CA GLN A 112 2.95 -2.29 17.79
C GLN A 112 3.47 -0.86 17.60
N GLY A 113 4.28 -0.37 18.54
CA GLY A 113 4.76 1.02 18.54
C GLY A 113 5.51 1.44 17.28
N LEU A 114 6.22 0.51 16.61
CA LEU A 114 6.90 0.73 15.34
C LEU A 114 5.92 1.16 14.22
N PHE A 115 4.68 0.65 14.27
CA PHE A 115 3.64 0.90 13.28
C PHE A 115 2.74 2.09 13.63
N ARG A 116 3.22 3.03 14.43
CA ARG A 116 2.43 4.23 14.81
C ARG A 116 3.23 5.50 14.56
N ASP A 117 2.55 6.52 14.10
CA ASP A 117 3.05 7.89 14.27
C ASP A 117 3.28 8.20 15.75
N LYS A 118 4.32 8.96 16.05
CA LYS A 118 4.70 9.32 17.42
C LYS A 118 3.74 10.29 18.12
N ALA A 119 2.86 10.96 17.35
CA ALA A 119 1.83 11.84 17.91
C ALA A 119 0.73 11.06 18.62
N ASN A 120 0.02 11.71 19.53
CA ASN A 120 -1.15 11.16 20.22
C ASN A 120 -2.31 12.16 20.17
N PRO A 121 -3.43 11.88 19.45
CA PRO A 121 -3.60 10.71 18.57
C PRO A 121 -2.67 10.73 17.35
N PRO A 122 -2.36 9.54 16.77
CA PRO A 122 -1.47 9.43 15.64
C PRO A 122 -2.07 10.03 14.37
N SER A 123 -1.24 10.61 13.50
CA SER A 123 -1.68 11.11 12.19
C SER A 123 -1.79 9.99 11.16
N TRP A 124 -1.11 8.86 11.37
CA TRP A 124 -1.18 7.66 10.55
C TRP A 124 -0.88 6.42 11.39
N VAL A 125 -1.35 5.27 10.94
CA VAL A 125 -1.14 3.95 11.55
C VAL A 125 -0.70 2.97 10.47
N GLY A 126 0.44 2.29 10.69
CA GLY A 126 0.96 1.26 9.80
C GLY A 126 0.10 -0.01 9.81
N MET A 127 0.17 -0.76 8.74
CA MET A 127 -0.54 -2.03 8.60
C MET A 127 0.41 -3.21 8.39
N ASP A 128 1.45 -3.06 7.60
CA ASP A 128 2.43 -4.10 7.26
C ASP A 128 3.77 -3.49 6.83
N ILE A 129 4.74 -4.37 6.59
CA ILE A 129 6.05 -4.04 6.03
C ILE A 129 6.28 -4.91 4.80
N TYR A 130 6.68 -4.28 3.70
CA TYR A 130 7.19 -4.96 2.51
C TYR A 130 8.66 -4.63 2.27
N MET A 131 9.36 -5.53 1.58
CA MET A 131 10.80 -5.46 1.35
C MET A 131 11.11 -5.48 -0.14
N SER A 132 12.18 -4.79 -0.54
CA SER A 132 12.70 -4.92 -1.89
C SER A 132 13.33 -6.31 -2.10
N ALA A 133 13.04 -6.94 -3.25
CA ALA A 133 13.57 -8.24 -3.62
C ALA A 133 13.86 -8.29 -5.12
N PHE A 134 14.74 -9.21 -5.53
CA PHE A 134 14.87 -9.56 -6.95
C PHE A 134 14.05 -10.80 -7.24
N TRP A 135 13.33 -10.79 -8.34
CA TRP A 135 12.66 -11.97 -8.87
C TRP A 135 13.36 -12.40 -10.15
N VAL A 136 13.91 -13.60 -10.13
CA VAL A 136 14.73 -14.14 -11.23
C VAL A 136 13.99 -15.27 -11.92
N ASN A 137 13.69 -15.12 -13.20
CA ASN A 137 13.18 -16.22 -14.00
C ASN A 137 14.32 -17.19 -14.30
N THR A 138 14.27 -18.39 -13.74
CA THR A 138 15.34 -19.38 -13.83
C THR A 138 15.52 -19.95 -15.25
N GLY A 139 14.44 -20.04 -16.03
CA GLY A 139 14.47 -20.48 -17.42
C GLY A 139 15.16 -19.45 -18.32
N VAL A 140 14.77 -18.17 -18.19
CA VAL A 140 15.38 -17.08 -18.98
C VAL A 140 16.83 -16.87 -18.55
N ALA A 141 17.12 -16.91 -17.25
CA ALA A 141 18.48 -16.78 -16.73
C ALA A 141 19.39 -17.88 -17.31
N LYS A 142 18.95 -19.14 -17.30
CA LYS A 142 19.68 -20.27 -17.89
C LYS A 142 19.91 -20.08 -19.40
N LYS A 143 18.88 -19.69 -20.14
CA LYS A 143 18.97 -19.44 -21.59
C LYS A 143 19.99 -18.35 -21.92
N ASN A 144 20.06 -17.30 -21.11
CA ASN A 144 20.95 -16.16 -21.30
C ASN A 144 22.30 -16.31 -20.58
N THR A 145 22.60 -17.49 -20.03
CA THR A 145 23.85 -17.78 -19.27
C THR A 145 24.07 -16.77 -18.14
N LEU A 146 22.97 -16.36 -17.49
CA LEU A 146 22.97 -15.38 -16.41
C LEU A 146 23.14 -16.10 -15.05
N PRO A 147 24.16 -15.80 -14.26
CA PRO A 147 24.28 -16.37 -12.92
C PRO A 147 23.18 -15.81 -12.02
N MET A 148 22.72 -16.62 -11.06
CA MET A 148 21.76 -16.18 -10.05
C MET A 148 22.40 -15.05 -9.21
N PRO A 149 21.84 -13.83 -9.20
CA PRO A 149 22.36 -12.75 -8.37
C PRO A 149 22.14 -13.07 -6.90
N THR A 150 23.06 -12.65 -6.05
CA THR A 150 22.99 -12.80 -4.58
C THR A 150 23.12 -11.45 -3.87
N SER A 151 23.45 -10.42 -4.62
CA SER A 151 23.77 -9.10 -4.10
C SER A 151 23.29 -7.98 -5.04
N TRP A 152 23.12 -6.78 -4.50
CA TRP A 152 22.89 -5.59 -5.31
C TRP A 152 24.02 -5.37 -6.34
N ALA A 153 25.27 -5.63 -5.93
CA ALA A 153 26.42 -5.47 -6.81
C ALA A 153 26.37 -6.41 -8.03
N ASP A 154 25.73 -7.58 -7.92
CA ASP A 154 25.61 -8.50 -9.06
C ASP A 154 24.80 -7.92 -10.21
N LEU A 155 23.81 -7.06 -9.92
CA LEU A 155 22.98 -6.43 -10.93
C LEU A 155 23.73 -5.42 -11.81
N THR A 156 24.91 -4.95 -11.36
CA THR A 156 25.74 -4.00 -12.14
C THR A 156 26.74 -4.70 -13.06
N LYS A 157 26.85 -6.03 -13.00
CA LYS A 157 27.76 -6.80 -13.86
C LYS A 157 27.34 -6.72 -15.33
N PRO A 158 28.32 -6.68 -16.28
CA PRO A 158 28.01 -6.56 -17.72
C PRO A 158 27.08 -7.65 -18.26
N VAL A 159 27.09 -8.86 -17.68
CA VAL A 159 26.23 -9.98 -18.05
C VAL A 159 24.74 -9.66 -17.83
N CYS A 160 24.41 -8.72 -16.95
CA CYS A 160 23.05 -8.27 -16.66
C CYS A 160 22.53 -7.20 -17.64
N LYS A 161 23.32 -6.78 -18.64
CA LYS A 161 22.93 -5.71 -19.56
C LYS A 161 21.62 -6.03 -20.29
N GLY A 162 20.61 -5.17 -20.11
CA GLY A 162 19.28 -5.33 -20.70
C GLY A 162 18.45 -6.48 -20.11
N GLN A 163 18.89 -7.08 -18.98
CA GLN A 163 18.21 -8.19 -18.33
C GLN A 163 17.41 -7.77 -17.09
N VAL A 164 17.62 -6.54 -16.61
CA VAL A 164 17.02 -6.03 -15.37
C VAL A 164 15.90 -5.06 -15.68
N VAL A 165 14.77 -5.24 -15.02
CA VAL A 165 13.65 -4.28 -15.01
C VAL A 165 13.46 -3.78 -13.60
N MET A 166 13.23 -2.48 -13.43
CA MET A 166 13.09 -1.83 -12.14
C MET A 166 11.94 -0.80 -12.16
N PRO A 167 11.22 -0.56 -11.05
CA PRO A 167 10.18 0.46 -11.04
C PRO A 167 10.79 1.87 -11.07
N ASN A 168 10.11 2.79 -11.74
CA ASN A 168 10.44 4.21 -11.73
C ASN A 168 10.17 4.83 -10.35
N PRO A 169 11.13 5.48 -9.70
CA PRO A 169 10.97 6.02 -8.34
C PRO A 169 9.98 7.19 -8.24
N ALA A 170 9.69 7.88 -9.33
CA ALA A 170 8.72 8.98 -9.32
C ALA A 170 7.28 8.47 -9.21
N SER A 171 6.94 7.38 -9.91
CA SER A 171 5.58 6.81 -9.92
C SER A 171 5.38 5.70 -8.89
N SER A 172 6.42 4.95 -8.55
CA SER A 172 6.35 3.75 -7.71
C SER A 172 7.01 3.95 -6.34
N GLY A 173 6.28 3.57 -5.26
CA GLY A 173 6.84 3.51 -3.91
C GLY A 173 8.00 2.52 -3.82
N THR A 174 7.88 1.35 -4.45
CA THR A 174 8.97 0.35 -4.52
C THR A 174 10.18 0.88 -5.29
N GLY A 175 9.94 1.65 -6.36
CA GLY A 175 11.03 2.32 -7.08
C GLY A 175 11.74 3.33 -6.21
N TYR A 176 10.99 4.17 -5.49
CA TYR A 176 11.58 5.13 -4.56
C TYR A 176 12.31 4.45 -3.40
N LEU A 177 11.71 3.42 -2.81
CA LEU A 177 12.35 2.58 -1.79
C LEU A 177 13.71 2.05 -2.28
N SER A 178 13.76 1.49 -3.50
CA SER A 178 14.99 0.92 -4.06
C SER A 178 16.10 1.96 -4.21
N VAL A 179 15.77 3.19 -4.63
CA VAL A 179 16.74 4.28 -4.75
C VAL A 179 17.15 4.81 -3.38
N ALA A 180 16.18 5.20 -2.54
CA ALA A 180 16.42 5.80 -1.23
C ALA A 180 17.24 4.86 -0.33
N SER A 181 16.93 3.56 -0.37
CA SER A 181 17.62 2.57 0.44
C SER A 181 19.08 2.36 -0.01
N VAL A 182 19.37 2.39 -1.30
CA VAL A 182 20.75 2.37 -1.82
C VAL A 182 21.52 3.60 -1.32
N LEU A 183 20.92 4.79 -1.41
CA LEU A 183 21.56 6.04 -0.97
C LEU A 183 21.83 6.06 0.54
N GLN A 184 20.89 5.57 1.35
CA GLN A 184 21.06 5.47 2.81
C GLN A 184 22.15 4.45 3.18
N ARG A 185 22.15 3.28 2.53
CA ARG A 185 23.10 2.20 2.85
C ARG A 185 24.52 2.51 2.42
N MET A 186 24.71 3.11 1.24
CA MET A 186 26.04 3.33 0.66
C MET A 186 26.59 4.75 0.89
N GLY A 187 25.73 5.69 1.37
CA GLY A 187 25.97 7.10 1.27
C GLY A 187 25.70 7.63 -0.14
N GLU A 188 25.38 8.92 -0.25
CA GLU A 188 24.88 9.46 -1.53
C GLU A 188 25.91 9.36 -2.68
N ALA A 189 27.18 9.65 -2.42
CA ALA A 189 28.20 9.64 -3.47
C ALA A 189 28.38 8.24 -4.10
N GLU A 190 28.53 7.21 -3.27
CA GLU A 190 28.69 5.83 -3.75
C GLU A 190 27.36 5.25 -4.23
N GLY A 191 26.25 5.62 -3.60
CA GLY A 191 24.91 5.22 -4.01
C GLY A 191 24.58 5.69 -5.43
N TRP A 192 24.88 6.94 -5.78
CA TRP A 192 24.67 7.42 -7.14
C TRP A 192 25.60 6.75 -8.15
N LYS A 193 26.87 6.49 -7.81
CA LYS A 193 27.78 5.72 -8.67
C LYS A 193 27.24 4.30 -8.91
N TYR A 194 26.70 3.67 -7.89
CA TYR A 194 26.05 2.36 -8.01
C TYR A 194 24.85 2.44 -8.95
N LEU A 195 23.96 3.43 -8.79
CA LEU A 195 22.78 3.62 -9.64
C LEU A 195 23.16 3.91 -11.10
N ASP A 196 24.23 4.69 -11.34
CA ASP A 196 24.80 4.93 -12.69
C ASP A 196 25.30 3.62 -13.33
N ALA A 197 25.87 2.74 -12.53
CA ALA A 197 26.30 1.41 -13.03
C ALA A 197 25.11 0.48 -13.29
N LEU A 198 24.09 0.52 -12.42
CA LEU A 198 22.87 -0.26 -12.56
C LEU A 198 22.05 0.17 -13.79
N ASP A 199 21.92 1.47 -14.03
CA ASP A 199 21.18 2.02 -15.19
C ASP A 199 21.63 1.44 -16.52
N LYS A 200 22.93 1.16 -16.68
CA LYS A 200 23.51 0.54 -17.89
C LYS A 200 22.93 -0.85 -18.18
N ASN A 201 22.40 -1.51 -17.16
CA ASN A 201 21.84 -2.86 -17.23
C ASN A 201 20.31 -2.87 -17.23
N ILE A 202 19.67 -1.72 -16.92
CA ILE A 202 18.22 -1.60 -16.89
C ILE A 202 17.67 -1.57 -18.33
N ALA A 203 16.76 -2.51 -18.61
CA ALA A 203 16.03 -2.56 -19.87
C ALA A 203 14.83 -1.59 -19.87
N GLU A 204 14.17 -1.42 -18.73
CA GLU A 204 12.97 -0.61 -18.59
C GLU A 204 12.79 -0.14 -17.15
N TYR A 205 12.35 1.11 -16.98
CA TYR A 205 11.79 1.62 -15.72
C TYR A 205 10.28 1.60 -15.79
N THR A 206 9.65 0.71 -15.04
CA THR A 206 8.20 0.49 -15.10
C THR A 206 7.44 1.50 -14.22
N LYS A 207 6.18 1.79 -14.58
CA LYS A 207 5.32 2.68 -13.80
C LYS A 207 4.90 2.07 -12.45
N SER A 208 4.67 0.76 -12.41
CA SER A 208 4.18 0.01 -11.24
C SER A 208 5.31 -0.75 -10.55
N GLY A 209 5.27 -0.84 -9.21
CA GLY A 209 6.22 -1.60 -8.40
C GLY A 209 6.15 -3.11 -8.60
N SER A 210 4.97 -3.64 -8.96
CA SER A 210 4.75 -5.07 -9.18
C SER A 210 5.00 -5.53 -10.62
N LYS A 211 5.07 -4.61 -11.60
CA LYS A 211 5.31 -5.00 -13.00
C LYS A 211 6.63 -5.75 -13.19
N PRO A 212 7.78 -5.32 -12.63
CA PRO A 212 9.04 -6.03 -12.83
C PRO A 212 9.01 -7.51 -12.45
N CYS A 213 8.40 -7.85 -11.30
CA CYS A 213 8.29 -9.24 -10.90
C CYS A 213 7.29 -10.02 -11.76
N LYS A 214 6.22 -9.37 -12.24
CA LYS A 214 5.25 -9.96 -13.18
C LYS A 214 5.92 -10.26 -14.53
N ASP A 215 6.75 -9.35 -15.04
CA ASP A 215 7.51 -9.55 -16.30
C ASP A 215 8.52 -10.69 -16.15
N ALA A 216 9.22 -10.77 -15.02
CA ALA A 216 10.08 -11.90 -14.72
C ALA A 216 9.30 -13.22 -14.66
N ALA A 217 8.15 -13.24 -13.96
CA ALA A 217 7.33 -14.43 -13.86
C ALA A 217 6.74 -14.90 -15.19
N ALA A 218 6.43 -13.97 -16.11
CA ALA A 218 5.98 -14.25 -17.47
C ALA A 218 7.12 -14.67 -18.41
N GLY A 219 8.40 -14.54 -18.00
CA GLY A 219 9.56 -14.82 -18.84
C GLY A 219 9.92 -13.73 -19.85
N GLU A 220 9.34 -12.54 -19.71
CA GLU A 220 9.64 -11.39 -20.57
C GLU A 220 11.01 -10.78 -20.23
N ARG A 221 11.45 -10.92 -18.98
CA ARG A 221 12.74 -10.45 -18.47
C ARG A 221 13.35 -11.49 -17.54
N ALA A 222 14.67 -11.46 -17.41
CA ALA A 222 15.37 -12.38 -16.53
C ALA A 222 15.27 -11.96 -15.07
N ILE A 223 15.38 -10.66 -14.77
CA ILE A 223 15.44 -10.12 -13.42
C ILE A 223 14.47 -8.95 -13.25
N GLY A 224 13.56 -9.05 -12.31
CA GLY A 224 12.69 -7.95 -11.87
C GLY A 224 13.07 -7.47 -10.47
N VAL A 225 13.49 -6.21 -10.32
CA VAL A 225 13.58 -5.57 -9.00
C VAL A 225 12.18 -5.15 -8.58
N SER A 226 11.68 -5.70 -7.48
CA SER A 226 10.31 -5.49 -7.03
C SER A 226 10.22 -5.68 -5.50
N PHE A 227 9.14 -6.20 -5.00
CA PHE A 227 8.93 -6.55 -3.60
C PHE A 227 8.51 -8.03 -3.46
N GLU A 228 8.51 -8.56 -2.24
CA GLU A 228 8.60 -10.00 -1.99
C GLU A 228 7.35 -10.81 -2.37
N TYR A 229 6.11 -10.30 -2.17
CA TYR A 229 4.96 -11.20 -2.18
C TYR A 229 4.31 -11.48 -3.55
N VAL A 230 4.30 -10.50 -4.49
CA VAL A 230 3.50 -10.64 -5.73
C VAL A 230 3.93 -11.84 -6.58
N ALA A 231 5.24 -11.99 -6.81
CA ALA A 231 5.72 -13.11 -7.59
C ALA A 231 5.72 -14.43 -6.80
N LEU A 232 5.60 -14.38 -5.46
CA LEU A 232 5.43 -15.58 -4.64
C LEU A 232 4.15 -16.32 -5.03
N GLU A 233 3.05 -15.61 -5.23
CA GLU A 233 1.79 -16.19 -5.70
C GLU A 233 1.91 -16.75 -7.13
N MET A 234 2.69 -16.09 -7.99
CA MET A 234 2.96 -16.59 -9.35
C MET A 234 3.83 -17.85 -9.32
N LYS A 235 4.83 -17.90 -8.42
CA LYS A 235 5.66 -19.08 -8.18
C LYS A 235 4.82 -20.27 -7.72
N LYS A 236 3.89 -20.07 -6.77
CA LYS A 236 2.95 -21.11 -6.30
C LYS A 236 2.07 -21.65 -7.44
N LYS A 237 1.80 -20.83 -8.45
CA LYS A 237 1.06 -21.21 -9.67
C LYS A 237 1.94 -21.83 -10.76
N GLY A 238 3.22 -22.08 -10.49
CA GLY A 238 4.15 -22.78 -11.38
C GLY A 238 5.05 -21.89 -12.24
N SER A 239 5.05 -20.56 -12.05
CA SER A 239 6.03 -19.71 -12.73
C SER A 239 7.45 -20.02 -12.28
N PRO A 240 8.42 -20.16 -13.20
CA PRO A 240 9.80 -20.55 -12.89
C PRO A 240 10.60 -19.35 -12.35
N VAL A 241 10.16 -18.78 -11.25
CA VAL A 241 10.81 -17.63 -10.60
C VAL A 241 11.33 -17.96 -9.22
N GLU A 242 12.48 -17.40 -8.88
CA GLU A 242 13.08 -17.45 -7.55
C GLU A 242 13.22 -16.06 -6.97
N MET A 243 12.83 -15.94 -5.70
CA MET A 243 13.05 -14.72 -4.91
C MET A 243 14.46 -14.67 -4.39
N VAL A 244 15.13 -13.54 -4.55
CA VAL A 244 16.43 -13.27 -3.98
C VAL A 244 16.33 -12.05 -3.06
N LEU A 245 16.60 -12.25 -1.79
CA LEU A 245 16.87 -11.17 -0.84
C LEU A 245 18.38 -10.92 -0.86
N PRO A 246 18.82 -9.69 -1.19
CA PRO A 246 20.25 -9.40 -1.33
C PRO A 246 21.00 -9.64 -0.02
N LYS A 247 22.20 -10.21 -0.08
CA LYS A 247 23.02 -10.52 1.11
C LYS A 247 23.39 -9.29 1.94
N GLU A 248 23.41 -8.10 1.33
CA GLU A 248 23.65 -6.82 2.02
C GLU A 248 22.41 -6.32 2.78
N GLY A 249 21.31 -7.03 2.66
CA GLY A 249 19.99 -6.68 3.16
C GLY A 249 19.10 -6.01 2.14
N SER A 250 17.81 -6.10 2.37
CA SER A 250 16.75 -5.46 1.62
C SER A 250 16.40 -4.11 2.24
N GLY A 251 16.10 -3.12 1.40
CA GLY A 251 15.34 -1.97 1.87
C GLY A 251 13.91 -2.39 2.19
N TYR A 252 13.27 -1.73 3.13
CA TYR A 252 11.88 -1.98 3.47
C TYR A 252 11.08 -0.68 3.57
N GLU A 253 9.79 -0.77 3.34
CA GLU A 253 8.83 0.30 3.55
C GLU A 253 7.64 -0.25 4.34
N MET A 254 6.96 0.62 5.06
CA MET A 254 5.75 0.30 5.80
C MET A 254 4.55 0.83 5.02
N GLU A 255 3.54 0.01 4.77
CA GLU A 255 2.25 0.53 4.34
C GLU A 255 1.48 1.06 5.54
N ALA A 256 0.78 2.18 5.35
CA ALA A 256 0.09 2.87 6.41
C ALA A 256 -1.26 3.45 5.95
N ASN A 257 -2.11 3.73 6.95
CA ASN A 257 -3.46 4.25 6.79
C ASN A 257 -3.59 5.59 7.50
N ALA A 258 -4.38 6.50 6.96
CA ALA A 258 -4.57 7.81 7.55
C ALA A 258 -5.97 8.37 7.27
N LEU A 259 -6.50 9.14 8.22
CA LEU A 259 -7.65 10.01 8.03
C LEU A 259 -7.17 11.32 7.40
N THR A 260 -7.84 11.80 6.37
CA THR A 260 -7.51 13.10 5.78
C THR A 260 -8.29 14.23 6.46
N LYS A 261 -7.85 15.47 6.28
CA LYS A 261 -8.61 16.65 6.76
C LYS A 261 -10.04 16.69 6.22
N LYS A 262 -10.27 16.25 4.97
CA LYS A 262 -11.61 16.12 4.40
C LYS A 262 -12.42 15.04 5.11
N GLY A 263 -11.82 13.89 5.38
CA GLY A 263 -12.48 12.76 6.03
C GLY A 263 -12.84 12.97 7.50
N ALA A 264 -12.27 13.98 8.16
CA ALA A 264 -12.48 14.26 9.58
C ALA A 264 -13.97 14.37 9.98
N LYS A 265 -14.80 14.92 9.08
CA LYS A 265 -16.24 15.11 9.26
C LYS A 265 -17.09 13.93 8.77
N ASN A 266 -16.48 12.93 8.10
CA ASN A 266 -17.20 11.78 7.56
C ASN A 266 -17.09 10.57 8.51
N PRO A 267 -18.17 10.16 9.20
CA PRO A 267 -18.15 8.97 10.06
C PRO A 267 -17.78 7.69 9.30
N ALA A 268 -18.12 7.59 8.01
CA ALA A 268 -17.79 6.45 7.18
C ALA A 268 -16.27 6.26 7.00
N ALA A 269 -15.51 7.37 6.91
CA ALA A 269 -14.05 7.33 6.83
C ALA A 269 -13.43 6.76 8.12
N LYS A 270 -13.98 7.12 9.27
CA LYS A 270 -13.55 6.59 10.57
C LYS A 270 -13.91 5.11 10.72
N GLN A 271 -15.11 4.70 10.33
CA GLN A 271 -15.52 3.28 10.33
C GLN A 271 -14.61 2.43 9.43
N PHE A 272 -14.27 2.96 8.25
CA PHE A 272 -13.33 2.30 7.34
C PHE A 272 -11.95 2.10 8.00
N LEU A 273 -11.39 3.14 8.63
CA LEU A 273 -10.09 3.07 9.29
C LEU A 273 -10.11 2.20 10.55
N ASP A 274 -11.22 2.15 11.29
CA ASP A 274 -11.42 1.22 12.40
C ASP A 274 -11.35 -0.23 11.91
N TRP A 275 -12.02 -0.54 10.76
CA TRP A 275 -11.92 -1.85 10.15
C TRP A 275 -10.48 -2.13 9.65
N ALA A 276 -9.83 -1.16 8.98
CA ALA A 276 -8.47 -1.33 8.47
C ALA A 276 -7.42 -1.59 9.57
N ALA A 277 -7.69 -1.20 10.82
CA ALA A 277 -6.86 -1.46 11.99
C ALA A 277 -7.33 -2.68 12.83
N SER A 278 -8.40 -3.37 12.42
CA SER A 278 -8.98 -4.48 13.17
C SER A 278 -8.16 -5.77 13.08
N ASP A 279 -8.36 -6.68 14.05
CA ASP A 279 -7.77 -8.03 14.02
C ASP A 279 -8.12 -8.78 12.74
N GLU A 280 -9.34 -8.58 12.21
CA GLU A 280 -9.81 -9.18 10.96
C GLU A 280 -8.97 -8.70 9.76
N ALA A 281 -8.76 -7.40 9.65
CA ALA A 281 -7.94 -6.82 8.57
C ALA A 281 -6.47 -7.23 8.72
N MET A 282 -5.91 -7.22 9.94
CA MET A 282 -4.53 -7.65 10.20
C MET A 282 -4.30 -9.12 9.83
N ALA A 283 -5.25 -10.00 10.09
CA ALA A 283 -5.20 -11.41 9.67
C ALA A 283 -5.22 -11.55 8.13
N LEU A 284 -5.87 -10.63 7.42
CA LEU A 284 -5.85 -10.60 5.96
C LEU A 284 -4.51 -10.09 5.42
N TYR A 285 -3.94 -9.05 6.01
CA TYR A 285 -2.61 -8.52 5.64
C TYR A 285 -1.53 -9.59 5.86
N ALA A 286 -1.61 -10.34 6.97
CA ALA A 286 -0.69 -11.43 7.27
C ALA A 286 -0.70 -12.59 6.24
N LYS A 287 -1.67 -12.65 5.32
CA LYS A 287 -1.62 -13.61 4.20
C LYS A 287 -0.58 -13.25 3.14
N TYR A 288 -0.15 -12.00 3.10
CA TYR A 288 0.72 -11.46 2.06
C TYR A 288 2.08 -11.00 2.58
N PHE A 289 2.17 -10.52 3.82
CA PHE A 289 3.35 -9.84 4.36
C PHE A 289 4.02 -10.64 5.48
N ALA A 290 5.35 -10.57 5.52
CA ALA A 290 6.14 -11.21 6.58
C ALA A 290 6.01 -10.53 7.94
N ALA A 291 5.70 -9.24 7.95
CA ALA A 291 5.46 -8.47 9.16
C ALA A 291 4.22 -7.60 9.00
N VAL A 292 3.34 -7.65 10.00
CA VAL A 292 2.14 -6.83 10.10
C VAL A 292 2.08 -6.13 11.46
N ALA A 293 1.23 -5.11 11.55
CA ALA A 293 1.22 -4.22 12.70
C ALA A 293 0.78 -4.86 14.03
N VAL A 294 0.13 -6.02 13.98
CA VAL A 294 -0.23 -6.83 15.17
C VAL A 294 0.68 -8.05 15.24
N ALA A 295 1.29 -8.27 16.41
CA ALA A 295 2.21 -9.39 16.63
C ALA A 295 1.48 -10.76 16.69
N GLY A 296 2.23 -11.84 16.44
CA GLY A 296 1.77 -13.22 16.67
C GLY A 296 0.96 -13.83 15.53
N LEU A 297 0.78 -13.11 14.40
CA LEU A 297 0.12 -13.66 13.21
C LEU A 297 1.09 -14.54 12.39
N PRO A 298 0.55 -15.53 11.65
CA PRO A 298 1.37 -16.44 10.84
C PRO A 298 2.06 -15.70 9.69
N VAL A 299 3.31 -16.10 9.40
CA VAL A 299 4.07 -15.59 8.23
C VAL A 299 3.80 -16.51 7.04
N PRO A 300 3.52 -15.98 5.84
CA PRO A 300 3.33 -16.77 4.63
C PRO A 300 4.55 -17.65 4.30
N GLU A 301 4.27 -18.85 3.80
CA GLU A 301 5.33 -19.74 3.31
C GLU A 301 6.11 -19.07 2.18
N GLY A 302 7.44 -19.18 2.23
CA GLY A 302 8.35 -18.55 1.27
C GLY A 302 8.85 -17.16 1.68
N LEU A 303 8.26 -16.54 2.73
CA LEU A 303 8.74 -15.29 3.30
C LEU A 303 9.62 -15.52 4.54
N PRO A 304 10.55 -14.59 4.87
CA PRO A 304 11.39 -14.70 6.07
C PRO A 304 10.54 -14.58 7.33
N LYS A 305 10.72 -15.53 8.27
CA LYS A 305 10.00 -15.51 9.57
C LYS A 305 10.44 -14.35 10.47
N ASP A 306 11.61 -13.80 10.23
CA ASP A 306 12.19 -12.69 10.99
C ASP A 306 12.82 -11.71 9.97
N ILE A 307 12.10 -10.65 9.67
CA ILE A 307 12.55 -9.66 8.69
C ILE A 307 13.78 -8.90 9.16
N SER A 308 14.01 -8.77 10.48
CA SER A 308 15.16 -8.04 11.02
C SER A 308 16.52 -8.59 10.58
N LYS A 309 16.55 -9.86 10.16
CA LYS A 309 17.75 -10.53 9.66
C LYS A 309 18.05 -10.29 8.19
N VAL A 310 17.08 -9.75 7.44
CA VAL A 310 17.18 -9.60 5.99
C VAL A 310 16.99 -8.16 5.51
N VAL A 311 16.58 -7.25 6.41
CA VAL A 311 16.48 -5.82 6.10
C VAL A 311 17.61 -5.05 6.78
N TYR A 312 17.95 -3.90 6.25
CA TYR A 312 18.82 -2.94 6.93
C TYR A 312 17.98 -1.74 7.42
N PRO A 313 18.49 -0.98 8.40
CA PRO A 313 17.77 0.17 8.94
C PRO A 313 17.37 1.14 7.83
N ASN A 314 16.11 1.56 7.82
CA ASN A 314 15.57 2.56 6.91
C ASN A 314 15.07 3.77 7.70
N ASP A 315 15.55 4.96 7.35
CA ASP A 315 15.10 6.24 7.91
C ASP A 315 14.00 6.82 7.01
N PHE A 316 12.74 6.62 7.41
CA PHE A 316 11.57 7.14 6.69
C PHE A 316 11.51 8.67 6.70
N GLU A 317 11.96 9.32 7.78
CA GLU A 317 12.01 10.78 7.89
C GLU A 317 13.03 11.36 6.89
N TRP A 318 14.21 10.74 6.81
CA TRP A 318 15.21 11.11 5.81
C TRP A 318 14.65 10.91 4.39
N SER A 319 14.00 9.78 4.13
CA SER A 319 13.38 9.47 2.84
C SER A 319 12.33 10.50 2.47
N ALA A 320 11.44 10.86 3.40
CA ALA A 320 10.41 11.86 3.19
C ALA A 320 10.99 13.25 2.90
N LYS A 321 11.95 13.67 3.71
CA LYS A 321 12.62 15.00 3.60
C LYS A 321 13.39 15.18 2.28
N ASN A 322 14.00 14.11 1.79
CA ASN A 322 14.87 14.17 0.62
C ASN A 322 14.18 13.74 -0.69
N ARG A 323 12.89 13.35 -0.65
CA ARG A 323 12.21 12.74 -1.79
C ARG A 323 12.30 13.60 -3.06
N ASP A 324 11.92 14.85 -3.00
CA ASP A 324 11.86 15.73 -4.18
C ASP A 324 13.25 15.94 -4.78
N ARG A 325 14.26 16.13 -3.94
CA ARG A 325 15.65 16.27 -4.36
C ARG A 325 16.19 15.01 -5.02
N ILE A 326 15.92 13.85 -4.44
CA ILE A 326 16.34 12.55 -4.98
C ILE A 326 15.63 12.28 -6.32
N LEU A 327 14.34 12.56 -6.42
CA LEU A 327 13.60 12.39 -7.68
C LEU A 327 14.10 13.35 -8.77
N ALA A 328 14.40 14.60 -8.45
CA ALA A 328 14.96 15.56 -9.39
C ALA A 328 16.34 15.11 -9.91
N GLU A 329 17.22 14.63 -9.02
CA GLU A 329 18.53 14.10 -9.42
C GLU A 329 18.41 12.81 -10.25
N TRP A 330 17.48 11.90 -9.86
CA TRP A 330 17.20 10.69 -10.61
C TRP A 330 16.69 11.00 -12.03
N GLN A 331 15.74 11.92 -12.13
CA GLN A 331 15.20 12.41 -13.41
C GLN A 331 16.29 12.97 -14.31
N LYS A 332 17.18 13.81 -13.76
CA LYS A 332 18.31 14.39 -14.49
C LYS A 332 19.27 13.34 -15.02
N ARG A 333 19.50 12.24 -14.29
CA ARG A 333 20.46 11.21 -14.66
C ARG A 333 19.88 10.19 -15.64
N TYR A 334 18.63 9.76 -15.44
CA TYR A 334 18.11 8.52 -16.07
C TYR A 334 16.83 8.72 -16.88
N ALA A 335 16.19 9.88 -16.88
CA ALA A 335 15.08 10.13 -17.78
C ALA A 335 15.59 10.19 -19.22
N LYS A 336 15.15 9.26 -20.02
CA LYS A 336 15.36 9.20 -21.46
C LYS A 336 14.14 9.72 -22.19
#